data_b882cb9038cfb34832175088a477b367
#
_entry.id   b882cb9038cfb34832175088a477b367
#
_cell.length_a   1.000
_cell.length_b   1.000
_cell.length_c   1.000
_cell.angle_alpha   90.00
_cell.angle_beta   90.00
_cell.angle_gamma   90.00
#
_symmetry.space_group_name_H-M   'P 1'
#
loop_
_entity.id
_entity.type
_entity.pdbx_description
1 polymer ?
#
loop_
_entity_poly.entity_id
_entity_poly.type
_entity_poly.pdbx_seq_one_letter_code
_entity_poly.pdbx_strand_id
1 'polypeptide(L)'
;TKIILFSGWDDFEYARTAISYGVSQYIMKPIDYNEMQKLLTTMHEELEKEYAEKMNRTRLENIYTESIPLLRQQFFTQLLTETLTEDYCTLQMKNLKLNLDYKVFHIITVKIRENDLNDVLSELSIKETIKESLEKITDLYHFGMIDREVFLLCGNKKHDIERITRTIQEASVIIERIFHTKISCGISSSGTSLRALPVLYQQA
;
A
#
# COMPACT_ATOMS: atom_id res chain seq x y z
N THR A 1 -5.54 -30.18 4.48
CA THR A 1 -5.26 -31.62 4.71
C THR A 1 -6.56 -32.39 4.64
N LYS A 2 -6.65 -33.39 3.79
CA LYS A 2 -7.79 -34.35 3.75
C LYS A 2 -7.46 -35.54 4.62
N ILE A 3 -8.44 -36.02 5.39
CA ILE A 3 -8.30 -37.16 6.30
C ILE A 3 -9.22 -38.26 5.85
N ILE A 4 -8.68 -39.48 5.65
CA ILE A 4 -9.43 -40.67 5.36
C ILE A 4 -9.35 -41.59 6.56
N LEU A 5 -10.48 -42.10 7.01
CA LEU A 5 -10.56 -43.06 8.10
C LEU A 5 -10.97 -44.43 7.54
N PHE A 6 -10.20 -45.47 7.89
CA PHE A 6 -10.51 -46.88 7.52
C PHE A 6 -10.96 -47.63 8.76
N SER A 7 -12.14 -48.27 8.68
CA SER A 7 -12.70 -49.02 9.79
C SER A 7 -13.12 -50.45 9.36
N GLY A 8 -12.96 -51.39 10.25
CA GLY A 8 -13.53 -52.75 10.12
C GLY A 8 -14.90 -52.90 10.77
N TRP A 9 -15.44 -51.85 11.34
CA TRP A 9 -16.70 -51.86 12.09
C TRP A 9 -17.76 -51.13 11.26
N ASP A 10 -18.87 -51.81 10.98
CA ASP A 10 -20.05 -51.27 10.29
C ASP A 10 -20.97 -50.62 11.34
N ASP A 11 -20.55 -49.49 11.90
CA ASP A 11 -21.33 -48.75 12.87
C ASP A 11 -21.54 -47.31 12.36
N PHE A 12 -22.79 -47.01 12.07
CA PHE A 12 -23.20 -45.68 11.58
C PHE A 12 -22.80 -44.54 12.56
N GLU A 13 -22.80 -44.80 13.86
CA GLU A 13 -22.45 -43.80 14.87
C GLU A 13 -20.95 -43.43 14.79
N TYR A 14 -20.05 -44.37 14.47
CA TYR A 14 -18.64 -44.07 14.27
C TYR A 14 -18.42 -43.26 13.01
N ALA A 15 -19.11 -43.55 11.91
CA ALA A 15 -19.02 -42.75 10.69
C ALA A 15 -19.52 -41.33 10.92
N ARG A 16 -20.65 -41.16 11.59
CA ARG A 16 -21.19 -39.81 11.96
C ARG A 16 -20.25 -39.01 12.84
N THR A 17 -19.67 -39.70 13.82
CA THR A 17 -18.71 -39.08 14.72
C THR A 17 -17.43 -38.64 13.98
N ALA A 18 -16.89 -39.47 13.10
CA ALA A 18 -15.72 -39.17 12.29
C ALA A 18 -15.96 -37.91 11.40
N ILE A 19 -17.11 -37.82 10.78
CA ILE A 19 -17.50 -36.63 9.97
C ILE A 19 -17.55 -35.37 10.85
N SER A 20 -18.09 -35.46 12.07
CA SER A 20 -18.15 -34.31 12.99
C SER A 20 -16.76 -33.81 13.41
N TYR A 21 -15.74 -34.64 13.35
CA TYR A 21 -14.32 -34.29 13.60
C TYR A 21 -13.57 -33.88 12.32
N GLY A 22 -14.27 -33.70 11.19
CA GLY A 22 -13.68 -33.20 9.94
C GLY A 22 -12.94 -34.26 9.11
N VAL A 23 -13.27 -35.55 9.31
CA VAL A 23 -12.80 -36.63 8.43
C VAL A 23 -13.45 -36.44 7.06
N SER A 24 -12.65 -36.40 6.00
CA SER A 24 -13.10 -36.12 4.65
C SER A 24 -13.84 -37.36 4.03
N GLN A 25 -13.37 -38.57 4.38
CA GLN A 25 -13.94 -39.82 3.91
C GLN A 25 -13.82 -40.90 5.00
N TYR A 26 -14.86 -41.76 5.09
CA TYR A 26 -14.88 -42.93 5.97
C TYR A 26 -15.07 -44.15 5.08
N ILE A 27 -14.17 -45.13 5.15
CA ILE A 27 -14.16 -46.33 4.30
C ILE A 27 -14.16 -47.58 5.15
N MET A 28 -14.98 -48.53 4.75
CA MET A 28 -15.06 -49.81 5.43
C MET A 28 -14.10 -50.85 4.82
N LYS A 29 -13.55 -51.68 5.67
CA LYS A 29 -12.78 -52.86 5.26
C LYS A 29 -13.72 -54.05 5.02
N PRO A 30 -13.48 -54.91 4.01
CA PRO A 30 -12.33 -54.95 3.09
C PRO A 30 -12.43 -53.87 2.00
N ILE A 31 -11.28 -53.27 1.65
CA ILE A 31 -11.22 -52.18 0.66
C ILE A 31 -11.03 -52.76 -0.72
N ASP A 32 -11.92 -52.40 -1.66
CA ASP A 32 -11.73 -52.68 -3.07
C ASP A 32 -10.70 -51.78 -3.72
N TYR A 33 -9.81 -52.32 -4.54
CA TYR A 33 -8.76 -51.58 -5.23
C TYR A 33 -9.31 -50.47 -6.11
N ASN A 34 -10.37 -50.71 -6.85
CA ASN A 34 -10.97 -49.74 -7.77
C ASN A 34 -11.64 -48.59 -7.00
N GLU A 35 -12.26 -48.89 -5.86
CA GLU A 35 -12.87 -47.91 -4.98
C GLU A 35 -11.80 -47.00 -4.39
N MET A 36 -10.70 -47.56 -3.89
CA MET A 36 -9.56 -46.81 -3.40
C MET A 36 -8.94 -45.93 -4.46
N GLN A 37 -8.74 -46.44 -5.68
CA GLN A 37 -8.19 -45.69 -6.78
C GLN A 37 -9.07 -44.47 -7.13
N LYS A 38 -10.37 -44.68 -7.27
CA LYS A 38 -11.34 -43.60 -7.53
C LYS A 38 -11.28 -42.52 -6.43
N LEU A 39 -11.30 -42.95 -5.18
CA LEU A 39 -11.24 -42.04 -4.05
C LEU A 39 -9.97 -41.17 -4.06
N LEU A 40 -8.82 -41.82 -4.24
CA LEU A 40 -7.55 -41.08 -4.28
C LEU A 40 -7.49 -40.10 -5.46
N THR A 41 -8.03 -40.49 -6.62
CA THR A 41 -8.11 -39.58 -7.79
C THR A 41 -9.01 -38.38 -7.49
N THR A 42 -10.21 -38.60 -6.96
CA THR A 42 -11.13 -37.52 -6.59
C THR A 42 -10.51 -36.56 -5.56
N MET A 43 -9.89 -37.14 -4.52
CA MET A 43 -9.22 -36.30 -3.48
C MET A 43 -8.03 -35.51 -4.04
N HIS A 44 -7.30 -36.12 -4.98
CA HIS A 44 -6.19 -35.42 -5.65
C HIS A 44 -6.71 -34.23 -6.46
N GLU A 45 -7.74 -34.43 -7.28
CA GLU A 45 -8.40 -33.37 -8.06
C GLU A 45 -8.93 -32.22 -7.15
N GLU A 46 -9.59 -32.58 -6.03
CA GLU A 46 -10.08 -31.60 -5.07
C GLU A 46 -8.93 -30.79 -4.44
N LEU A 47 -7.85 -31.46 -4.03
CA LEU A 47 -6.67 -30.80 -3.43
C LEU A 47 -5.96 -29.91 -4.45
N GLU A 48 -5.82 -30.33 -5.70
CA GLU A 48 -5.25 -29.50 -6.75
C GLU A 48 -6.10 -28.26 -7.00
N LYS A 49 -7.42 -28.39 -7.04
CA LYS A 49 -8.33 -27.26 -7.19
C LYS A 49 -8.22 -26.27 -6.03
N GLU A 50 -8.29 -26.77 -4.78
CA GLU A 50 -8.11 -25.93 -3.57
C GLU A 50 -6.75 -25.23 -3.59
N TYR A 51 -5.69 -25.91 -4.00
CA TYR A 51 -4.35 -25.34 -4.09
C TYR A 51 -4.26 -24.26 -5.17
N ALA A 52 -4.82 -24.52 -6.36
CA ALA A 52 -4.85 -23.55 -7.44
C ALA A 52 -5.65 -22.29 -7.08
N GLU A 53 -6.81 -22.43 -6.43
CA GLU A 53 -7.61 -21.31 -5.94
C GLU A 53 -6.85 -20.49 -4.90
N LYS A 54 -6.18 -21.15 -3.95
CA LYS A 54 -5.37 -20.48 -2.93
C LYS A 54 -4.20 -19.73 -3.55
N MET A 55 -3.49 -20.36 -4.49
CA MET A 55 -2.37 -19.73 -5.19
C MET A 55 -2.80 -18.51 -6.02
N ASN A 56 -3.93 -18.61 -6.73
CA ASN A 56 -4.49 -17.49 -7.48
C ASN A 56 -4.88 -16.33 -6.57
N ARG A 57 -5.50 -16.62 -5.43
CA ARG A 57 -5.86 -15.59 -4.45
C ARG A 57 -4.62 -14.88 -3.90
N THR A 58 -3.60 -15.65 -3.47
CA THR A 58 -2.34 -15.09 -2.97
C THR A 58 -1.63 -14.25 -4.03
N ARG A 59 -1.62 -14.72 -5.29
CA ARG A 59 -1.06 -13.95 -6.41
C ARG A 59 -1.78 -12.63 -6.62
N LEU A 60 -3.11 -12.62 -6.60
CA LEU A 60 -3.90 -11.38 -6.72
C LEU A 60 -3.67 -10.43 -5.56
N GLU A 61 -3.59 -10.94 -4.33
CA GLU A 61 -3.28 -10.14 -3.14
C GLU A 61 -1.88 -9.51 -3.24
N ASN A 62 -0.89 -10.24 -3.73
CA ASN A 62 0.47 -9.72 -3.95
C ASN A 62 0.48 -8.63 -5.02
N ILE A 63 -0.12 -8.88 -6.21
CA ILE A 63 -0.21 -7.88 -7.28
C ILE A 63 -0.90 -6.61 -6.78
N TYR A 64 -2.00 -6.75 -6.04
CA TYR A 64 -2.69 -5.61 -5.45
C TYR A 64 -1.78 -4.83 -4.49
N THR A 65 -1.08 -5.53 -3.59
CA THR A 65 -0.18 -4.90 -2.61
C THR A 65 0.99 -4.17 -3.28
N GLU A 66 1.58 -4.78 -4.31
CA GLU A 66 2.66 -4.17 -5.10
C GLU A 66 2.18 -2.95 -5.90
N SER A 67 0.90 -2.93 -6.30
CA SER A 67 0.30 -1.83 -7.06
C SER A 67 -0.12 -0.64 -6.19
N ILE A 68 -0.31 -0.83 -4.88
CA ILE A 68 -0.77 0.24 -3.98
C ILE A 68 0.07 1.53 -4.06
N PRO A 69 1.42 1.50 -4.07
CA PRO A 69 2.22 2.72 -4.17
C PRO A 69 1.93 3.51 -5.45
N LEU A 70 1.84 2.83 -6.59
CA LEU A 70 1.50 3.45 -7.88
C LEU A 70 0.09 4.04 -7.87
N LEU A 71 -0.89 3.31 -7.36
CA LEU A 71 -2.27 3.78 -7.25
C LEU A 71 -2.39 4.99 -6.31
N ARG A 72 -1.63 5.03 -5.23
CA ARG A 72 -1.55 6.19 -4.34
C ARG A 72 -0.97 7.39 -5.06
N GLN A 73 0.12 7.21 -5.80
CA GLN A 73 0.73 8.28 -6.60
C GLN A 73 -0.27 8.84 -7.62
N GLN A 74 -0.98 7.98 -8.36
CA GLN A 74 -2.02 8.41 -9.30
C GLN A 74 -3.13 9.20 -8.60
N PHE A 75 -3.63 8.71 -7.48
CA PHE A 75 -4.66 9.40 -6.70
C PHE A 75 -4.19 10.78 -6.22
N PHE A 76 -2.98 10.89 -5.68
CA PHE A 76 -2.43 12.19 -5.27
C PHE A 76 -2.24 13.13 -6.46
N THR A 77 -1.78 12.62 -7.61
CA THR A 77 -1.67 13.41 -8.83
C THR A 77 -3.04 13.99 -9.23
N GLN A 78 -4.09 13.16 -9.28
CA GLN A 78 -5.44 13.61 -9.56
C GLN A 78 -5.95 14.63 -8.52
N LEU A 79 -5.68 14.39 -7.25
CA LEU A 79 -6.09 15.26 -6.14
C LEU A 79 -5.47 16.67 -6.24
N LEU A 80 -4.30 16.81 -6.88
CA LEU A 80 -3.61 18.08 -7.09
C LEU A 80 -3.94 18.77 -8.42
N THR A 81 -4.33 18.00 -9.43
CA THR A 81 -4.53 18.53 -10.79
C THR A 81 -6.00 18.67 -11.18
N GLU A 82 -6.89 17.98 -10.50
CA GLU A 82 -8.31 17.88 -10.84
C GLU A 82 -9.21 18.23 -9.66
N THR A 83 -10.44 18.67 -9.95
CA THR A 83 -11.47 18.85 -8.95
C THR A 83 -12.25 17.54 -8.79
N LEU A 84 -11.95 16.79 -7.74
CA LEU A 84 -12.58 15.51 -7.45
C LEU A 84 -13.84 15.66 -6.57
N THR A 85 -14.80 14.75 -6.73
CA THR A 85 -15.98 14.67 -5.85
C THR A 85 -15.62 14.08 -4.50
N GLU A 86 -16.35 14.45 -3.45
CA GLU A 86 -16.12 13.92 -2.09
C GLU A 86 -16.32 12.40 -2.01
N ASP A 87 -17.34 11.88 -2.70
CA ASP A 87 -17.62 10.44 -2.73
C ASP A 87 -16.47 9.66 -3.35
N TYR A 88 -15.90 10.18 -4.46
CA TYR A 88 -14.75 9.56 -5.09
C TYR A 88 -13.52 9.59 -4.19
N CYS A 89 -13.22 10.73 -3.56
CA CYS A 89 -12.11 10.85 -2.61
C CYS A 89 -12.27 9.86 -1.44
N THR A 90 -13.46 9.79 -0.84
CA THR A 90 -13.76 8.90 0.28
C THR A 90 -13.57 7.43 -0.11
N LEU A 91 -14.05 7.03 -1.29
CA LEU A 91 -13.89 5.67 -1.81
C LEU A 91 -12.41 5.33 -2.04
N GLN A 92 -11.66 6.23 -2.70
CA GLN A 92 -10.24 6.02 -2.98
C GLN A 92 -9.40 5.98 -1.71
N MET A 93 -9.64 6.88 -0.75
CA MET A 93 -8.94 6.85 0.54
C MET A 93 -9.14 5.52 1.28
N LYS A 94 -10.37 4.98 1.27
CA LYS A 94 -10.67 3.67 1.85
C LYS A 94 -9.93 2.54 1.13
N ASN A 95 -9.99 2.51 -0.20
CA ASN A 95 -9.36 1.46 -1.01
C ASN A 95 -7.83 1.48 -0.89
N LEU A 96 -7.24 2.67 -0.88
CA LEU A 96 -5.80 2.88 -0.80
C LEU A 96 -5.26 2.90 0.64
N LYS A 97 -6.13 2.73 1.64
CA LYS A 97 -5.79 2.79 3.07
C LYS A 97 -5.04 4.09 3.42
N LEU A 98 -5.57 5.22 2.94
CA LEU A 98 -5.06 6.56 3.20
C LEU A 98 -5.92 7.22 4.29
N ASN A 99 -5.27 7.89 5.23
CA ASN A 99 -5.95 8.73 6.20
C ASN A 99 -5.66 10.20 5.89
N LEU A 100 -6.60 10.91 5.29
CA LEU A 100 -6.53 12.34 5.03
C LEU A 100 -7.55 13.14 5.85
N ASP A 101 -7.98 12.59 6.99
CA ASP A 101 -8.87 13.28 7.94
C ASP A 101 -8.08 14.27 8.80
N TYR A 102 -7.65 15.36 8.17
CA TYR A 102 -6.91 16.45 8.79
C TYR A 102 -7.60 17.79 8.55
N LYS A 103 -7.33 18.76 9.42
CA LYS A 103 -7.95 20.10 9.37
C LYS A 103 -7.12 21.12 8.61
N VAL A 104 -5.83 20.86 8.43
CA VAL A 104 -4.90 21.80 7.81
C VAL A 104 -3.95 21.06 6.89
N PHE A 105 -3.79 21.61 5.68
CA PHE A 105 -2.91 21.08 4.65
C PHE A 105 -1.96 22.16 4.15
N HIS A 106 -0.73 21.77 3.84
CA HIS A 106 0.23 22.58 3.08
C HIS A 106 0.87 21.70 2.03
N ILE A 107 1.25 22.29 0.92
CA ILE A 107 2.02 21.62 -0.13
C ILE A 107 3.41 22.24 -0.19
N ILE A 108 4.40 21.38 -0.22
CA ILE A 108 5.78 21.75 -0.52
C ILE A 108 6.14 21.06 -1.82
N THR A 109 6.61 21.82 -2.78
CA THR A 109 7.21 21.27 -4.00
C THR A 109 8.71 21.41 -3.93
N VAL A 110 9.43 20.39 -4.36
CA VAL A 110 10.89 20.38 -4.39
C VAL A 110 11.34 19.99 -5.79
N LYS A 111 12.17 20.85 -6.37
CA LYS A 111 12.85 20.57 -7.63
C LYS A 111 14.34 20.38 -7.37
N ILE A 112 14.84 19.22 -7.75
CA ILE A 112 16.27 18.90 -7.69
C ILE A 112 16.89 19.33 -9.02
N ARG A 113 18.05 19.96 -8.99
CA ARG A 113 18.73 20.37 -10.21
C ARG A 113 19.38 19.15 -10.87
N GLU A 114 18.82 18.69 -11.97
CA GLU A 114 19.19 17.44 -12.67
C GLU A 114 20.63 17.37 -13.16
N ASN A 115 21.23 18.52 -13.53
CA ASN A 115 22.57 18.57 -14.10
C ASN A 115 23.71 18.18 -13.11
N ASP A 116 23.39 18.08 -11.83
CA ASP A 116 24.39 17.83 -10.78
C ASP A 116 24.27 16.39 -10.20
N LEU A 117 23.25 15.61 -10.60
CA LEU A 117 23.05 14.25 -10.12
C LEU A 117 23.68 13.22 -11.05
N ASN A 118 24.63 12.46 -10.51
CA ASN A 118 25.37 11.46 -11.27
C ASN A 118 24.74 10.06 -11.20
N ASP A 119 23.78 9.83 -10.26
CA ASP A 119 23.13 8.54 -10.09
C ASP A 119 21.75 8.62 -9.43
N VAL A 120 20.97 7.55 -9.63
CA VAL A 120 19.61 7.37 -9.07
C VAL A 120 19.63 7.28 -7.53
N LEU A 121 20.72 6.75 -6.95
CA LEU A 121 20.82 6.60 -5.49
C LEU A 121 20.98 7.94 -4.79
N SER A 122 21.72 8.87 -5.39
CA SER A 122 21.83 10.26 -4.87
C SER A 122 20.49 10.96 -4.89
N GLU A 123 19.71 10.84 -5.96
CA GLU A 123 18.38 11.40 -6.04
C GLU A 123 17.45 10.84 -4.96
N LEU A 124 17.45 9.52 -4.79
CA LEU A 124 16.63 8.84 -3.77
C LEU A 124 17.03 9.29 -2.35
N SER A 125 18.33 9.41 -2.09
CA SER A 125 18.85 9.85 -0.80
C SER A 125 18.47 11.29 -0.47
N ILE A 126 18.44 12.18 -1.46
CA ILE A 126 17.99 13.56 -1.31
C ILE A 126 16.50 13.59 -0.93
N LYS A 127 15.66 12.83 -1.66
CA LYS A 127 14.22 12.74 -1.39
C LYS A 127 13.96 12.24 0.03
N GLU A 128 14.65 11.19 0.45
CA GLU A 128 14.50 10.62 1.79
C GLU A 128 15.02 11.60 2.88
N THR A 129 16.10 12.32 2.66
CA THR A 129 16.61 13.34 3.59
C THR A 129 15.58 14.45 3.86
N ILE A 130 14.89 14.92 2.81
CA ILE A 130 13.85 15.94 2.94
C ILE A 130 12.66 15.37 3.69
N LYS A 131 12.21 14.17 3.29
CA LYS A 131 11.06 13.47 3.89
C LYS A 131 11.29 13.26 5.39
N GLU A 132 12.41 12.65 5.79
CA GLU A 132 12.75 12.41 7.19
C GLU A 132 12.83 13.71 8.02
N SER A 133 13.30 14.80 7.41
CA SER A 133 13.37 16.10 8.08
C SER A 133 11.98 16.66 8.36
N LEU A 134 11.05 16.54 7.41
CA LEU A 134 9.69 17.02 7.54
C LEU A 134 8.82 16.10 8.44
N GLU A 135 9.03 14.78 8.42
CA GLU A 135 8.32 13.81 9.27
C GLU A 135 8.54 14.07 10.77
N LYS A 136 9.65 14.69 11.15
CA LYS A 136 9.93 15.10 12.56
C LYS A 136 9.00 16.20 13.07
N ILE A 137 8.33 16.91 12.19
CA ILE A 137 7.52 18.09 12.55
C ILE A 137 6.04 17.95 12.22
N THR A 138 5.66 17.08 11.30
CA THR A 138 4.27 16.89 10.89
C THR A 138 4.06 15.56 10.17
N ASP A 139 2.81 15.09 10.12
CA ASP A 139 2.42 13.99 9.24
C ASP A 139 2.49 14.46 7.79
N LEU A 140 2.96 13.59 6.90
CA LEU A 140 3.06 13.93 5.48
C LEU A 140 2.85 12.73 4.57
N TYR A 141 2.50 13.05 3.32
CA TYR A 141 2.55 12.13 2.18
C TYR A 141 3.52 12.67 1.15
N HIS A 142 4.40 11.80 0.64
CA HIS A 142 5.38 12.13 -0.38
C HIS A 142 5.08 11.35 -1.66
N PHE A 143 5.19 12.03 -2.80
CA PHE A 143 5.02 11.43 -4.13
C PHE A 143 5.69 12.27 -5.22
N GLY A 144 6.18 11.59 -6.25
CA GLY A 144 6.83 12.24 -7.39
C GLY A 144 5.81 12.78 -8.41
N MET A 145 6.10 13.94 -8.97
CA MET A 145 5.48 14.49 -10.17
C MET A 145 6.53 14.52 -11.30
N ILE A 146 6.14 14.90 -12.52
CA ILE A 146 7.01 14.79 -13.72
C ILE A 146 8.37 15.49 -13.54
N ASP A 147 8.41 16.66 -12.90
CA ASP A 147 9.62 17.49 -12.79
C ASP A 147 9.96 17.89 -11.36
N ARG A 148 9.22 17.37 -10.36
CA ARG A 148 9.38 17.75 -8.96
C ARG A 148 8.85 16.70 -7.99
N GLU A 149 9.33 16.76 -6.77
CA GLU A 149 8.79 16.00 -5.65
C GLU A 149 7.75 16.86 -4.92
N VAL A 150 6.69 16.21 -4.45
CA VAL A 150 5.61 16.86 -3.72
C VAL A 150 5.46 16.25 -2.34
N PHE A 151 5.43 17.11 -1.33
CA PHE A 151 5.16 16.75 0.05
C PHE A 151 3.86 17.40 0.49
N LEU A 152 2.86 16.60 0.74
CA LEU A 152 1.58 17.02 1.30
C LEU A 152 1.68 16.93 2.82
N LEU A 153 1.79 18.05 3.49
CA LEU A 153 1.82 18.14 4.95
C LEU A 153 0.41 18.18 5.50
N CYS A 154 0.16 17.37 6.49
CA CYS A 154 -1.17 17.17 7.08
C CYS A 154 -1.13 17.43 8.58
N GLY A 155 -2.13 18.14 9.11
CA GLY A 155 -2.20 18.43 10.55
C GLY A 155 -3.58 18.81 11.04
N ASN A 156 -3.79 18.67 12.35
CA ASN A 156 -5.03 19.07 13.02
C ASN A 156 -4.94 20.48 13.64
N LYS A 157 -3.76 21.08 13.62
CA LYS A 157 -3.49 22.45 14.04
C LYS A 157 -2.75 23.17 12.93
N LYS A 158 -2.82 24.52 12.94
CA LYS A 158 -2.06 25.35 12.00
C LYS A 158 -0.57 25.05 12.14
N HIS A 159 0.09 24.75 11.02
CA HIS A 159 1.52 24.53 11.00
C HIS A 159 2.28 25.85 11.19
N ASP A 160 3.40 25.76 11.86
CA ASP A 160 4.37 26.86 11.95
C ASP A 160 5.21 26.90 10.65
N ILE A 161 4.88 27.84 9.78
CA ILE A 161 5.55 28.03 8.49
C ILE A 161 7.02 28.37 8.66
N GLU A 162 7.39 29.16 9.68
CA GLU A 162 8.78 29.48 9.94
C GLU A 162 9.59 28.24 10.31
N ARG A 163 9.00 27.36 11.10
CA ARG A 163 9.62 26.09 11.45
C ARG A 163 9.79 25.18 10.23
N ILE A 164 8.76 25.07 9.37
CA ILE A 164 8.84 24.32 8.12
C ILE A 164 9.95 24.87 7.24
N THR A 165 9.97 26.19 7.02
CA THR A 165 10.97 26.86 6.20
C THR A 165 12.39 26.62 6.72
N ARG A 166 12.60 26.75 8.02
CA ARG A 166 13.89 26.48 8.65
C ARG A 166 14.33 25.02 8.44
N THR A 167 13.43 24.07 8.64
CA THR A 167 13.71 22.63 8.44
C THR A 167 14.15 22.34 7.01
N ILE A 168 13.48 22.94 6.01
CA ILE A 168 13.86 22.79 4.60
C ILE A 168 15.22 23.44 4.32
N GLN A 169 15.50 24.61 4.89
CA GLN A 169 16.79 25.27 4.74
C GLN A 169 17.93 24.43 5.32
N GLU A 170 17.74 23.85 6.52
CA GLU A 170 18.70 22.94 7.14
C GLU A 170 18.95 21.70 6.25
N ALA A 171 17.88 21.08 5.73
CA ALA A 171 17.99 19.96 4.80
C ALA A 171 18.72 20.36 3.51
N SER A 172 18.43 21.55 2.94
CA SER A 172 19.10 22.07 1.75
C SER A 172 20.60 22.23 1.95
N VAL A 173 21.05 22.74 3.11
CA VAL A 173 22.47 22.87 3.45
C VAL A 173 23.15 21.49 3.53
N ILE A 174 22.48 20.51 4.11
CA ILE A 174 23.01 19.14 4.19
C ILE A 174 23.14 18.54 2.79
N ILE A 175 22.11 18.70 1.95
CA ILE A 175 22.06 18.20 0.57
C ILE A 175 23.19 18.84 -0.25
N GLU A 176 23.34 20.17 -0.21
CA GLU A 176 24.40 20.87 -0.95
C GLU A 176 25.81 20.40 -0.51
N ARG A 177 26.00 20.17 0.78
CA ARG A 177 27.30 19.70 1.31
C ARG A 177 27.63 18.27 0.92
N ILE A 178 26.65 17.36 0.91
CA ILE A 178 26.90 15.93 0.68
C ILE A 178 26.84 15.57 -0.81
N PHE A 179 25.84 16.10 -1.51
CA PHE A 179 25.54 15.73 -2.90
C PHE A 179 26.02 16.77 -3.92
N HIS A 180 26.56 17.91 -3.47
CA HIS A 180 27.02 19.02 -4.30
C HIS A 180 25.95 19.55 -5.27
N THR A 181 24.67 19.38 -4.94
CA THR A 181 23.54 19.85 -5.73
C THR A 181 22.65 20.81 -4.93
N LYS A 182 21.89 21.64 -5.64
CA LYS A 182 20.93 22.57 -5.04
C LYS A 182 19.51 22.12 -5.30
N ILE A 183 18.66 22.36 -4.32
CA ILE A 183 17.23 22.18 -4.42
C ILE A 183 16.53 23.54 -4.47
N SER A 184 15.43 23.60 -5.22
CA SER A 184 14.50 24.73 -5.19
C SER A 184 13.20 24.26 -4.56
N CYS A 185 12.68 25.00 -3.60
CA CYS A 185 11.47 24.63 -2.88
C CYS A 185 10.43 25.74 -2.94
N GLY A 186 9.18 25.35 -3.19
CA GLY A 186 8.01 26.21 -3.04
C GLY A 186 7.16 25.72 -1.87
N ILE A 187 6.54 26.63 -1.13
CA ILE A 187 5.65 26.32 0.00
C ILE A 187 4.33 27.04 -0.21
N SER A 188 3.21 26.32 -0.19
CA SER A 188 1.87 26.90 -0.32
C SER A 188 1.41 27.62 0.94
N SER A 189 0.36 28.43 0.80
CA SER A 189 -0.47 28.84 1.93
C SER A 189 -1.16 27.65 2.61
N SER A 190 -1.88 27.87 3.72
CA SER A 190 -2.66 26.81 4.38
C SER A 190 -4.01 26.58 3.70
N GLY A 191 -4.38 25.33 3.51
CA GLY A 191 -5.72 24.90 3.11
C GLY A 191 -6.42 24.15 4.24
N THR A 192 -7.74 24.17 4.24
CA THR A 192 -8.56 23.50 5.28
C THR A 192 -9.41 22.37 4.73
N SER A 193 -9.28 22.03 3.47
CA SER A 193 -10.02 20.93 2.83
C SER A 193 -9.23 20.34 1.67
N LEU A 194 -9.54 19.11 1.31
CA LEU A 194 -8.94 18.45 0.14
C LEU A 194 -9.25 19.19 -1.17
N ARG A 195 -10.37 19.88 -1.26
CA ARG A 195 -10.74 20.68 -2.44
C ARG A 195 -9.81 21.87 -2.68
N ALA A 196 -9.09 22.31 -1.65
CA ALA A 196 -8.13 23.41 -1.78
C ALA A 196 -6.79 22.95 -2.40
N LEU A 197 -6.49 21.66 -2.41
CA LEU A 197 -5.19 21.11 -2.80
C LEU A 197 -4.75 21.53 -4.22
N PRO A 198 -5.61 21.55 -5.27
CA PRO A 198 -5.18 22.03 -6.59
C PRO A 198 -4.68 23.48 -6.56
N VAL A 199 -5.34 24.35 -5.81
CA VAL A 199 -4.93 25.76 -5.68
C VAL A 199 -3.63 25.86 -4.88
N LEU A 200 -3.49 25.09 -3.79
CA LEU A 200 -2.25 25.07 -3.00
C LEU A 200 -1.07 24.56 -3.83
N TYR A 201 -1.28 23.57 -4.68
CA TYR A 201 -0.24 23.06 -5.59
C TYR A 201 0.23 24.10 -6.59
N GLN A 202 -0.67 24.93 -7.12
CA GLN A 202 -0.31 26.02 -8.03
C GLN A 202 0.47 27.16 -7.35
N GLN A 203 0.32 27.31 -6.04
CA GLN A 203 1.04 28.32 -5.25
C GLN A 203 2.47 27.88 -4.88
N ALA A 204 2.67 26.56 -4.77
CA ALA A 204 3.93 25.96 -4.38
C ALA A 204 4.84 25.69 -5.60
#